data_a139bee00e4ee009da14767278085efb
#
_entry.id   a139bee00e4ee009da14767278085efb
#
_cell.length_a   1.000
_cell.length_b   1.000
_cell.length_c   1.000
_cell.angle_alpha   90.00
_cell.angle_beta   90.00
_cell.angle_gamma   90.00
#
_symmetry.space_group_name_H-M   'P 1'
#
loop_
_entity.id
_entity.type
_entity.pdbx_description
1 polymer ?
#
loop_
_entity_poly.entity_id
_entity_poly.type
_entity_poly.pdbx_seq_one_letter_code
_entity_poly.pdbx_strand_id
1 'polypeptide(L)'
;MAMTFSQQENIGFRYVINSLSCSSPYGQARVSKLRFFDPNEIDELKTQLSNVCRVKDTLTTLSFEYGRLQRLMMPMKDIRRSVMNLSEGALSELELFELKRFLLQTELIAPVLEDVIAKAHIEGIAIPAQTEPLKLIDP
;
A
#
# COMPACT_ATOMS: atom_id res chain seq x y z
N MET A 1 -20.42 -0.19 16.79
CA MET A 1 -20.90 1.19 16.56
C MET A 1 -19.73 2.05 16.12
N ALA A 2 -19.73 2.54 14.89
CA ALA A 2 -18.63 3.35 14.40
C ALA A 2 -18.61 4.73 15.07
N MET A 3 -17.45 5.19 15.53
CA MET A 3 -17.30 6.54 16.09
C MET A 3 -17.58 7.60 15.03
N THR A 4 -18.28 8.65 15.42
CA THR A 4 -18.56 9.80 14.56
C THR A 4 -17.28 10.61 14.28
N PHE A 5 -17.29 11.40 13.21
CA PHE A 5 -16.16 12.28 12.85
C PHE A 5 -15.77 13.20 14.01
N SER A 6 -16.75 13.83 14.67
CA SER A 6 -16.53 14.72 15.83
C SER A 6 -15.89 13.99 17.02
N GLN A 7 -16.30 12.74 17.29
CA GLN A 7 -15.68 11.93 18.35
C GLN A 7 -14.23 11.59 18.03
N GLN A 8 -13.91 11.28 16.75
CA GLN A 8 -12.54 11.00 16.31
C GLN A 8 -11.62 12.23 16.43
N GLU A 9 -12.16 13.45 16.17
CA GLU A 9 -11.43 14.69 16.39
C GLU A 9 -11.17 14.95 17.86
N ASN A 10 -12.17 14.79 18.72
CA ASN A 10 -12.07 15.07 20.15
C ASN A 10 -11.04 14.20 20.86
N ILE A 11 -10.79 12.96 20.41
CA ILE A 11 -9.78 12.08 21.00
C ILE A 11 -8.40 12.21 20.32
N GLY A 12 -8.23 13.11 19.36
CA GLY A 12 -6.98 13.32 18.64
C GLY A 12 -6.64 12.25 17.60
N PHE A 13 -7.55 11.32 17.31
CA PHE A 13 -7.31 10.25 16.30
C PHE A 13 -6.99 10.83 14.92
N ARG A 14 -7.76 11.84 14.49
CA ARG A 14 -7.52 12.52 13.21
C ARG A 14 -6.17 13.22 13.14
N TYR A 15 -5.71 13.79 14.24
CA TYR A 15 -4.38 14.39 14.31
C TYR A 15 -3.28 13.35 14.05
N VAL A 16 -3.38 12.19 14.70
CA VAL A 16 -2.42 11.09 14.49
C VAL A 16 -2.45 10.59 13.05
N ILE A 17 -3.65 10.33 12.49
CA ILE A 17 -3.78 9.86 11.10
C ILE A 17 -3.20 10.87 10.11
N ASN A 18 -3.46 12.16 10.29
CA ASN A 18 -2.97 13.22 9.41
C ASN A 18 -1.45 13.45 9.52
N SER A 19 -0.82 13.03 10.63
CA SER A 19 0.64 13.08 10.80
C SER A 19 1.38 11.89 10.16
N LEU A 20 0.66 10.85 9.75
CA LEU A 20 1.26 9.72 9.03
C LEU A 20 1.51 10.08 7.57
N SER A 21 2.75 9.90 7.12
CA SER A 21 3.15 10.09 5.73
C SER A 21 3.50 8.74 5.09
N CYS A 22 3.00 8.50 3.89
CA CYS A 22 3.26 7.28 3.14
C CYS A 22 4.10 7.55 1.90
N SER A 23 4.92 6.58 1.50
CA SER A 23 5.79 6.68 0.33
C SER A 23 5.06 6.59 -1.00
N SER A 24 3.81 6.14 -1.01
CA SER A 24 3.00 6.02 -2.23
C SER A 24 1.62 6.67 -2.05
N PRO A 25 1.00 7.13 -3.16
CA PRO A 25 -0.36 7.68 -3.12
C PRO A 25 -1.41 6.65 -2.69
N TYR A 26 -1.18 5.37 -2.94
CA TYR A 26 -2.05 4.27 -2.51
C TYR A 26 -2.00 4.06 -0.99
N GLY A 27 -0.79 4.08 -0.41
CA GLY A 27 -0.60 4.03 1.03
C GLY A 27 -1.27 5.22 1.72
N GLN A 28 -1.08 6.43 1.20
CA GLN A 28 -1.70 7.63 1.73
C GLN A 28 -3.23 7.57 1.67
N ALA A 29 -3.80 7.08 0.56
CA ALA A 29 -5.23 6.89 0.43
C ALA A 29 -5.78 5.84 1.40
N ARG A 30 -5.01 4.79 1.71
CA ARG A 30 -5.39 3.78 2.69
C ARG A 30 -5.35 4.31 4.12
N VAL A 31 -4.30 5.05 4.47
CA VAL A 31 -4.16 5.68 5.79
C VAL A 31 -5.30 6.67 6.05
N SER A 32 -5.69 7.48 5.05
CA SER A 32 -6.79 8.43 5.19
C SER A 32 -8.16 7.77 5.46
N LYS A 33 -8.30 6.48 5.12
CA LYS A 33 -9.51 5.67 5.34
C LYS A 33 -9.45 4.81 6.61
N LEU A 34 -8.39 4.92 7.41
CA LEU A 34 -8.29 4.18 8.66
C LEU A 34 -9.46 4.56 9.59
N ARG A 35 -10.03 3.54 10.19
CA ARG A 35 -11.15 3.62 11.13
C ARG A 35 -10.87 2.76 12.35
N PHE A 36 -11.68 2.92 13.37
CA PHE A 36 -11.68 1.99 14.49
C PHE A 36 -12.26 0.63 14.06
N PHE A 37 -11.70 -0.42 14.63
CA PHE A 37 -12.19 -1.78 14.44
C PHE A 37 -13.46 -2.01 15.24
N ASP A 38 -14.39 -2.75 14.67
CA ASP A 38 -15.57 -3.24 15.39
C ASP A 38 -15.18 -4.41 16.32
N PRO A 39 -15.98 -4.68 17.38
CA PRO A 39 -15.71 -5.80 18.30
C PRO A 39 -15.54 -7.17 17.62
N ASN A 40 -16.17 -7.36 16.47
CA ASN A 40 -16.08 -8.60 15.67
C ASN A 40 -14.77 -8.73 14.88
N GLU A 41 -13.98 -7.66 14.80
CA GLU A 41 -12.72 -7.56 14.02
C GLU A 41 -11.48 -7.66 14.93
N ILE A 42 -11.63 -8.14 16.16
CA ILE A 42 -10.55 -8.20 17.15
C ILE A 42 -9.34 -8.99 16.66
N ASP A 43 -9.55 -10.10 15.95
CA ASP A 43 -8.44 -10.94 15.47
C ASP A 43 -7.68 -10.24 14.34
N GLU A 44 -8.38 -9.53 13.47
CA GLU A 44 -7.75 -8.69 12.44
C GLU A 44 -6.92 -7.56 13.08
N LEU A 45 -7.49 -6.86 14.07
CA LEU A 45 -6.77 -5.83 14.82
C LEU A 45 -5.50 -6.37 15.47
N LYS A 46 -5.56 -7.53 16.13
CA LYS A 46 -4.39 -8.17 16.74
C LYS A 46 -3.32 -8.49 15.72
N THR A 47 -3.70 -9.03 14.55
CA THR A 47 -2.78 -9.34 13.46
C THR A 47 -2.10 -8.06 12.95
N GLN A 48 -2.86 -7.00 12.71
CA GLN A 48 -2.31 -5.73 12.25
C GLN A 48 -1.36 -5.10 13.27
N LEU A 49 -1.72 -5.07 14.56
CA LEU A 49 -0.85 -4.57 15.62
C LEU A 49 0.42 -5.42 15.77
N SER A 50 0.30 -6.74 15.68
CA SER A 50 1.45 -7.64 15.69
C SER A 50 2.40 -7.35 14.53
N ASN A 51 1.89 -7.12 13.31
CA ASN A 51 2.70 -6.76 12.16
C ASN A 51 3.42 -5.42 12.36
N VAL A 52 2.75 -4.42 12.94
CA VAL A 52 3.40 -3.13 13.27
C VAL A 52 4.55 -3.34 14.26
N CYS A 53 4.37 -4.16 15.29
CA CYS A 53 5.44 -4.50 16.24
C CYS A 53 6.61 -5.20 15.53
N ARG A 54 6.33 -6.19 14.68
CA ARG A 54 7.37 -6.92 13.92
C ARG A 54 8.17 -6.00 13.00
N VAL A 55 7.50 -5.10 12.29
CA VAL A 55 8.20 -4.09 11.47
C VAL A 55 9.06 -3.17 12.35
N LYS A 56 8.52 -2.68 13.46
CA LYS A 56 9.25 -1.85 14.42
C LYS A 56 10.51 -2.55 14.94
N ASP A 57 10.39 -3.81 15.35
CA ASP A 57 11.49 -4.59 15.92
C ASP A 57 12.57 -4.93 14.90
N THR A 58 12.20 -4.97 13.61
CA THR A 58 13.13 -5.25 12.50
C THR A 58 13.64 -3.99 11.77
N LEU A 59 13.23 -2.78 12.18
CA LEU A 59 13.61 -1.54 11.50
C LEU A 59 15.13 -1.35 11.37
N THR A 60 15.89 -1.75 12.37
CA THR A 60 17.36 -1.62 12.35
C THR A 60 18.00 -2.71 11.50
N THR A 61 17.57 -3.96 11.67
CA THR A 61 18.16 -5.12 11.01
C THR A 61 17.81 -5.20 9.52
N LEU A 62 16.61 -4.74 9.13
CA LEU A 62 16.14 -4.70 7.74
C LEU A 62 16.09 -3.28 7.17
N SER A 63 16.91 -2.37 7.69
CA SER A 63 16.90 -0.96 7.27
C SER A 63 17.22 -0.78 5.77
N PHE A 64 18.06 -1.63 5.21
CA PHE A 64 18.39 -1.61 3.79
C PHE A 64 17.18 -2.02 2.93
N GLU A 65 16.52 -3.10 3.28
CA GLU A 65 15.33 -3.63 2.60
C GLU A 65 14.16 -2.63 2.67
N TYR A 66 13.89 -2.09 3.84
CA TYR A 66 12.87 -1.03 3.99
C TYR A 66 13.19 0.22 3.19
N GLY A 67 14.45 0.68 3.21
CA GLY A 67 14.90 1.81 2.42
C GLY A 67 14.81 1.55 0.91
N ARG A 68 15.11 0.32 0.47
CA ARG A 68 14.94 -0.10 -0.93
C ARG A 68 13.47 -0.09 -1.34
N LEU A 69 12.60 -0.67 -0.52
CA LEU A 69 11.15 -0.69 -0.75
C LEU A 69 10.60 0.74 -0.85
N GLN A 70 10.97 1.63 0.07
CA GLN A 70 10.57 3.03 0.07
C GLN A 70 10.98 3.74 -1.23
N ARG A 71 12.24 3.60 -1.66
CA ARG A 71 12.73 4.21 -2.91
C ARG A 71 11.99 3.69 -4.14
N LEU A 72 11.61 2.43 -4.16
CA LEU A 72 10.81 1.85 -5.26
C LEU A 72 9.36 2.35 -5.25
N MET A 73 8.80 2.64 -4.08
CA MET A 73 7.40 3.09 -3.95
C MET A 73 7.24 4.60 -4.19
N MET A 74 8.25 5.41 -3.88
CA MET A 74 8.18 6.88 -4.02
C MET A 74 7.80 7.39 -5.42
N PRO A 75 8.32 6.84 -6.53
CA PRO A 75 7.99 7.31 -7.88
C PRO A 75 6.66 6.78 -8.41
N MET A 76 5.91 5.98 -7.64
CA MET A 76 4.61 5.47 -8.07
C MET A 76 3.60 6.59 -8.21
N LYS A 77 2.98 6.67 -9.39
CA LYS A 77 1.87 7.59 -9.64
C LYS A 77 0.52 6.93 -9.36
N ASP A 78 -0.47 7.75 -9.04
CA ASP A 78 -1.85 7.30 -8.93
C ASP A 78 -2.46 7.13 -10.33
N ILE A 79 -2.63 5.87 -10.75
CA ILE A 79 -3.20 5.51 -12.06
C ILE A 79 -4.68 5.15 -11.99
N ARG A 80 -5.36 5.33 -10.85
CA ARG A 80 -6.78 4.93 -10.71
C ARG A 80 -7.67 5.56 -11.75
N ARG A 81 -7.43 6.83 -12.11
CA ARG A 81 -8.16 7.52 -13.16
C ARG A 81 -7.92 6.89 -14.53
N SER A 82 -6.66 6.58 -14.87
CA SER A 82 -6.32 5.92 -16.15
C SER A 82 -6.96 4.52 -16.25
N VAL A 83 -7.01 3.78 -15.15
CA VAL A 83 -7.72 2.48 -15.08
C VAL A 83 -9.23 2.64 -15.31
N MET A 84 -9.86 3.70 -14.76
CA MET A 84 -11.27 4.00 -15.04
C MET A 84 -11.49 4.35 -16.51
N ASN A 85 -10.62 5.17 -17.11
CA ASN A 85 -10.70 5.54 -18.52
C ASN A 85 -10.51 4.32 -19.44
N LEU A 86 -9.70 3.33 -19.04
CA LEU A 86 -9.53 2.07 -19.77
C LEU A 86 -10.85 1.33 -19.94
N SER A 87 -11.71 1.30 -18.91
CA SER A 87 -13.02 0.66 -18.98
C SER A 87 -13.99 1.38 -19.92
N GLU A 88 -13.75 2.66 -20.21
CA GLU A 88 -14.52 3.48 -21.15
C GLU A 88 -13.95 3.44 -22.59
N GLY A 89 -12.84 2.72 -22.79
CA GLY A 89 -12.23 2.52 -24.10
C GLY A 89 -11.42 3.70 -24.64
N ALA A 90 -11.08 4.69 -23.81
CA ALA A 90 -10.39 5.91 -24.19
C ALA A 90 -9.13 6.15 -23.36
N LEU A 91 -8.00 5.51 -23.74
CA LEU A 91 -6.69 5.84 -23.18
C LEU A 91 -5.90 6.71 -24.15
N SER A 92 -5.29 7.78 -23.64
CA SER A 92 -4.26 8.51 -24.33
C SER A 92 -2.93 7.73 -24.31
N GLU A 93 -2.03 8.03 -25.26
CA GLU A 93 -0.67 7.43 -25.28
C GLU A 93 0.08 7.67 -23.95
N LEU A 94 -0.10 8.83 -23.35
CA LEU A 94 0.51 9.16 -22.06
C LEU A 94 -0.03 8.27 -20.93
N GLU A 95 -1.34 8.04 -20.87
CA GLU A 95 -1.97 7.18 -19.88
C GLU A 95 -1.53 5.72 -20.05
N LEU A 96 -1.39 5.25 -21.30
CA LEU A 96 -0.86 3.92 -21.58
C LEU A 96 0.59 3.78 -21.11
N PHE A 97 1.42 4.79 -21.36
CA PHE A 97 2.81 4.83 -20.87
C PHE A 97 2.88 4.81 -19.34
N GLU A 98 2.03 5.59 -18.65
CA GLU A 98 1.96 5.61 -17.20
C GLU A 98 1.51 4.27 -16.62
N LEU A 99 0.56 3.61 -17.27
CA LEU A 99 0.11 2.27 -16.90
C LEU A 99 1.24 1.23 -17.05
N LYS A 100 1.93 1.22 -18.19
CA LYS A 100 3.10 0.35 -18.40
C LYS A 100 4.17 0.59 -17.33
N ARG A 101 4.50 1.85 -17.07
CA ARG A 101 5.48 2.22 -16.03
C ARG A 101 5.06 1.75 -14.65
N PHE A 102 3.78 1.85 -14.31
CA PHE A 102 3.24 1.36 -13.04
C PHE A 102 3.42 -0.16 -12.93
N LEU A 103 3.07 -0.93 -13.97
CA LEU A 103 3.23 -2.39 -13.98
C LEU A 103 4.69 -2.81 -13.82
N LEU A 104 5.62 -2.19 -14.54
CA LEU A 104 7.05 -2.42 -14.37
C LEU A 104 7.53 -2.11 -12.95
N GLN A 105 7.01 -1.03 -12.35
CA GLN A 105 7.35 -0.67 -10.98
C GLN A 105 6.84 -1.70 -9.97
N THR A 106 5.64 -2.24 -10.18
CA THR A 106 5.09 -3.29 -9.30
C THR A 106 5.90 -4.59 -9.39
N GLU A 107 6.41 -4.96 -10.57
CA GLU A 107 7.31 -6.11 -10.72
C GLU A 107 8.63 -5.95 -9.96
N LEU A 108 9.17 -4.74 -9.89
CA LEU A 108 10.37 -4.46 -9.12
C LEU A 108 10.12 -4.47 -7.61
N ILE A 109 8.93 -4.06 -7.19
CA ILE A 109 8.52 -4.00 -5.78
C ILE A 109 8.22 -5.39 -5.22
N ALA A 110 7.54 -6.25 -5.98
CA ALA A 110 7.03 -7.53 -5.52
C ALA A 110 8.10 -8.40 -4.83
N PRO A 111 9.26 -8.70 -5.44
CA PRO A 111 10.28 -9.55 -4.81
C PRO A 111 10.90 -8.93 -3.55
N VAL A 112 11.02 -7.59 -3.51
CA VAL A 112 11.53 -6.89 -2.32
C VAL A 112 10.52 -6.94 -1.18
N LEU A 113 9.24 -6.80 -1.51
CA LEU A 113 8.17 -6.90 -0.53
C LEU A 113 8.03 -8.32 0.01
N GLU A 114 8.13 -9.35 -0.85
CA GLU A 114 8.15 -10.76 -0.44
C GLU A 114 9.29 -11.06 0.54
N ASP A 115 10.49 -10.57 0.24
CA ASP A 115 11.66 -10.73 1.11
C ASP A 115 11.46 -10.05 2.47
N VAL A 116 10.91 -8.84 2.49
CA VAL A 116 10.56 -8.13 3.73
C VAL A 116 9.50 -8.87 4.53
N ILE A 117 8.43 -9.34 3.89
CA ILE A 117 7.36 -10.12 4.54
C ILE A 117 7.92 -11.37 5.20
N ALA A 118 8.78 -12.10 4.50
CA ALA A 118 9.40 -13.33 5.01
C ALA A 118 10.35 -13.05 6.19
N LYS A 119 11.24 -12.07 6.05
CA LYS A 119 12.24 -11.73 7.07
C LYS A 119 11.65 -11.10 8.32
N ALA A 120 10.62 -10.28 8.18
CA ALA A 120 9.92 -9.64 9.28
C ALA A 120 8.76 -10.48 9.83
N HIS A 121 8.49 -11.65 9.26
CA HIS A 121 7.38 -12.54 9.64
C HIS A 121 6.01 -11.85 9.63
N ILE A 122 5.75 -11.04 8.61
CA ILE A 122 4.49 -10.30 8.45
C ILE A 122 3.39 -11.27 7.99
N GLU A 123 2.23 -11.21 8.60
CA GLU A 123 1.10 -12.11 8.35
C GLU A 123 -0.05 -11.40 7.64
N GLY A 124 -0.88 -12.17 6.91
CA GLY A 124 -2.12 -11.68 6.30
C GLY A 124 -1.92 -10.81 5.05
N ILE A 125 -0.70 -10.73 4.49
CA ILE A 125 -0.43 -10.03 3.24
C ILE A 125 -0.15 -11.05 2.15
N ALA A 126 -0.96 -11.04 1.09
CA ALA A 126 -0.75 -11.82 -0.12
C ALA A 126 -0.31 -10.90 -1.27
N ILE A 127 0.72 -11.30 -1.99
CA ILE A 127 1.17 -10.61 -3.21
C ILE A 127 0.59 -11.40 -4.39
N PRO A 128 -0.30 -10.81 -5.21
CA PRO A 128 -0.83 -11.49 -6.37
C PRO A 128 0.27 -11.75 -7.41
N ALA A 129 0.22 -12.88 -8.09
CA ALA A 129 1.11 -13.19 -9.20
C ALA A 129 0.94 -12.16 -10.32
N GLN A 130 2.03 -11.50 -10.73
CA GLN A 130 1.99 -10.32 -11.61
C GLN A 130 2.39 -10.59 -13.06
N THR A 131 2.59 -11.84 -13.44
CA THR A 131 3.27 -12.20 -14.69
C THR A 131 2.43 -12.11 -15.97
N GLU A 132 1.10 -11.99 -15.89
CA GLU A 132 0.26 -11.99 -17.09
C GLU A 132 0.00 -10.61 -17.72
N PRO A 133 -0.21 -9.50 -16.98
CA PRO A 133 -0.57 -8.23 -17.61
C PRO A 133 0.52 -7.62 -18.49
N LEU A 134 1.80 -7.85 -18.18
CA LEU A 134 2.92 -7.27 -18.93
C LEU A 134 3.13 -7.91 -20.30
N LYS A 135 2.83 -9.19 -20.43
CA LYS A 135 2.90 -9.91 -21.73
C LYS A 135 1.88 -9.41 -22.75
N LEU A 136 0.83 -8.72 -22.27
CA LEU A 136 -0.21 -8.13 -23.14
C LEU A 136 0.14 -6.73 -23.63
N ILE A 137 1.13 -6.07 -23.03
CA ILE A 137 1.50 -4.65 -23.31
C ILE A 137 2.81 -4.55 -24.10
N ASP A 138 3.65 -5.58 -24.07
CA ASP A 138 4.83 -5.70 -24.96
C ASP A 138 4.47 -6.60 -26.14
N PRO A 139 4.42 -6.03 -27.38
CA PRO A 139 4.22 -6.83 -28.58
C PRO A 139 5.46 -7.68 -28.92
#